data_e3a28658ed9424f794e9126256ae76bc
#
_entry.id   e3a28658ed9424f794e9126256ae76bc
#
_cell.length_a   1.000
_cell.length_b   1.000
_cell.length_c   1.000
_cell.angle_alpha   90.00
_cell.angle_beta   90.00
_cell.angle_gamma   90.00
#
_symmetry.space_group_name_H-M   'P 1'
#
loop_
_entity.id
_entity.type
_entity.pdbx_description
1 polymer ?
#
loop_
_entity_poly.entity_id
_entity_poly.type
_entity_poly.pdbx_seq_one_letter_code
_entity_poly.pdbx_strand_id
1 'polypeptide(L)'
;MKDFFVRLIQNWGTMLLQLCRQQPEAEEERTNRNTEKLQKYLLSRFDFRHNQLTGVTEYRSKGNTCTEFRPIDERNLNGMIVDARLKGIACWNSMVPTLVLSDKVEDYHPFHLYMSELPDWDGTDRVTPLLARVSDDALWMKGGRYWL
;
A
#
# COMPACT_ATOMS: atom_id res chain seq x y z
N MET A 1 2.52 59.23 -28.14
CA MET A 1 2.05 58.88 -26.76
C MET A 1 1.13 57.67 -26.73
N LYS A 2 0.21 57.49 -27.67
CA LYS A 2 -0.71 56.34 -27.68
C LYS A 2 0.00 54.97 -27.81
N ASP A 3 1.03 54.84 -28.62
CA ASP A 3 1.73 53.59 -28.86
C ASP A 3 2.57 53.11 -27.66
N PHE A 4 3.03 54.05 -26.85
CA PHE A 4 3.76 53.71 -25.60
C PHE A 4 2.82 53.03 -24.57
N PHE A 5 1.61 53.56 -24.38
CA PHE A 5 0.64 53.00 -23.47
C PHE A 5 0.12 51.62 -23.92
N VAL A 6 -0.06 51.44 -25.25
CA VAL A 6 -0.50 50.14 -25.78
C VAL A 6 0.56 49.07 -25.56
N ARG A 7 1.83 49.35 -25.79
CA ARG A 7 2.94 48.42 -25.48
C ARG A 7 3.08 48.11 -23.99
N LEU A 8 2.85 49.09 -23.11
CA LEU A 8 2.89 48.90 -21.68
C LEU A 8 1.78 47.92 -21.21
N ILE A 9 0.55 48.10 -21.70
CA ILE A 9 -0.59 47.23 -21.36
C ILE A 9 -0.37 45.83 -21.93
N GLN A 10 0.17 45.66 -23.12
CA GLN A 10 0.49 44.36 -23.69
C GLN A 10 1.57 43.63 -22.90
N ASN A 11 2.65 44.33 -22.50
CA ASN A 11 3.69 43.74 -21.64
C ASN A 11 3.17 43.34 -20.26
N TRP A 12 2.29 44.14 -19.64
CA TRP A 12 1.67 43.79 -18.36
C TRP A 12 0.73 42.61 -18.49
N GLY A 13 -0.03 42.51 -19.58
CA GLY A 13 -0.91 41.38 -19.85
C GLY A 13 -0.14 40.07 -20.01
N THR A 14 0.96 40.09 -20.78
CA THR A 14 1.83 38.91 -20.95
C THR A 14 2.54 38.50 -19.64
N MET A 15 2.99 39.47 -18.87
CA MET A 15 3.64 39.23 -17.59
C MET A 15 2.66 38.64 -16.53
N LEU A 16 1.42 39.13 -16.48
CA LEU A 16 0.36 38.57 -15.64
C LEU A 16 -0.03 37.16 -16.05
N LEU A 17 -0.14 36.88 -17.35
CA LEU A 17 -0.40 35.55 -17.86
C LEU A 17 0.72 34.56 -17.57
N GLN A 18 1.99 35.00 -17.61
CA GLN A 18 3.14 34.18 -17.21
C GLN A 18 3.16 33.90 -15.71
N LEU A 19 2.85 34.90 -14.87
CA LEU A 19 2.75 34.71 -13.41
C LEU A 19 1.60 33.77 -13.03
N CYS A 20 0.43 33.87 -13.69
CA CYS A 20 -0.67 32.94 -13.47
C CYS A 20 -0.35 31.51 -13.93
N ARG A 21 0.51 31.34 -14.93
CA ARG A 21 0.90 30.02 -15.45
C ARG A 21 1.94 29.32 -14.57
N GLN A 22 2.80 30.07 -13.88
CA GLN A 22 3.85 29.54 -13.01
C GLN A 22 3.33 29.11 -11.64
N GLN A 23 2.18 29.65 -11.18
CA GLN A 23 1.62 29.28 -9.87
C GLN A 23 1.17 27.82 -9.76
N PRO A 24 0.45 27.23 -10.76
CA PRO A 24 0.02 25.83 -10.67
C PRO A 24 1.20 24.85 -10.71
N GLU A 25 2.24 25.11 -11.50
CA GLU A 25 3.43 24.26 -11.57
C GLU A 25 4.21 24.24 -10.22
N ALA A 26 4.32 25.39 -9.56
CA ALA A 26 4.98 25.50 -8.26
C ALA A 26 4.18 24.83 -7.13
N GLU A 27 2.85 24.85 -7.18
CA GLU A 27 1.99 24.16 -6.23
C GLU A 27 2.01 22.66 -6.43
N GLU A 28 2.04 22.18 -7.67
CA GLU A 28 2.15 20.76 -8.01
C GLU A 28 3.49 20.19 -7.54
N GLU A 29 4.61 20.86 -7.82
CA GLU A 29 5.92 20.46 -7.30
C GLU A 29 5.98 20.43 -5.77
N ARG A 30 5.31 21.38 -5.10
CA ARG A 30 5.23 21.42 -3.65
C ARG A 30 4.43 20.25 -3.09
N THR A 31 3.32 19.92 -3.74
CA THR A 31 2.48 18.78 -3.39
C THR A 31 3.23 17.48 -3.58
N ASN A 32 3.92 17.30 -4.70
CA ASN A 32 4.72 16.13 -5.01
C ASN A 32 5.83 15.93 -3.97
N ARG A 33 6.57 16.98 -3.62
CA ARG A 33 7.61 16.94 -2.57
C ARG A 33 7.04 16.57 -1.20
N ASN A 34 5.84 17.05 -0.85
CA ASN A 34 5.19 16.70 0.41
C ASN A 34 4.73 15.25 0.42
N THR A 35 4.21 14.76 -0.70
CA THR A 35 3.81 13.35 -0.87
C THR A 35 5.00 12.41 -0.72
N GLU A 36 6.14 12.73 -1.34
CA GLU A 36 7.37 11.95 -1.18
C GLU A 36 7.89 11.93 0.26
N LYS A 37 7.86 13.08 0.95
CA LYS A 37 8.26 13.17 2.35
C LYS A 37 7.36 12.32 3.24
N LEU A 38 6.05 12.39 3.01
CA LEU A 38 5.07 11.59 3.73
C LEU A 38 5.28 10.09 3.49
N GLN A 39 5.47 9.68 2.23
CA GLN A 39 5.73 8.29 1.88
C GLN A 39 7.01 7.76 2.56
N LYS A 40 8.11 8.49 2.48
CA LYS A 40 9.36 8.14 3.17
C LYS A 40 9.17 8.02 4.68
N TYR A 41 8.42 8.93 5.27
CA TYR A 41 8.10 8.91 6.69
C TYR A 41 7.29 7.66 7.07
N LEU A 42 6.21 7.37 6.34
CA LEU A 42 5.38 6.20 6.60
C LEU A 42 6.18 4.90 6.46
N LEU A 43 6.93 4.75 5.37
CA LEU A 43 7.76 3.56 5.13
C LEU A 43 8.94 3.41 6.12
N SER A 44 9.39 4.50 6.74
CA SER A 44 10.41 4.42 7.80
C SER A 44 9.86 3.88 9.11
N ARG A 45 8.56 4.02 9.37
CA ARG A 45 7.91 3.64 10.63
C ARG A 45 7.05 2.40 10.54
N PHE A 46 6.51 2.12 9.37
CA PHE A 46 5.55 1.04 9.15
C PHE A 46 5.93 0.20 7.95
N ASP A 47 5.61 -1.08 8.02
CA ASP A 47 5.51 -1.97 6.87
C ASP A 47 4.03 -2.10 6.52
N PHE A 48 3.72 -2.08 5.24
CA PHE A 48 2.37 -2.26 4.71
C PHE A 48 2.34 -3.42 3.75
N ARG A 49 1.23 -4.15 3.70
CA ARG A 49 0.94 -5.18 2.70
C ARG A 49 -0.55 -5.26 2.42
N HIS A 50 -0.92 -5.58 1.20
CA HIS A 50 -2.32 -5.79 0.84
C HIS A 50 -2.63 -7.28 0.79
N ASN A 51 -3.55 -7.74 1.63
CA ASN A 51 -3.94 -9.14 1.69
C ASN A 51 -4.98 -9.44 0.60
N GLN A 52 -4.56 -10.16 -0.44
CA GLN A 52 -5.40 -10.50 -1.60
C GLN A 52 -6.60 -11.40 -1.27
N LEU A 53 -6.56 -12.16 -0.16
CA LEU A 53 -7.70 -13.00 0.24
C LEU A 53 -8.80 -12.20 0.93
N THR A 54 -8.41 -11.26 1.78
CA THR A 54 -9.37 -10.46 2.57
C THR A 54 -9.71 -9.12 1.91
N GLY A 55 -8.91 -8.69 0.93
CA GLY A 55 -9.03 -7.37 0.31
C GLY A 55 -8.68 -6.21 1.26
N VAL A 56 -7.98 -6.49 2.36
CA VAL A 56 -7.66 -5.50 3.39
C VAL A 56 -6.16 -5.21 3.41
N THR A 57 -5.80 -3.94 3.53
CA THR A 57 -4.43 -3.55 3.78
C THR A 57 -4.08 -3.78 5.24
N GLU A 58 -2.96 -4.43 5.49
CA GLU A 58 -2.41 -4.71 6.79
C GLU A 58 -1.15 -3.88 7.02
N TYR A 59 -0.88 -3.54 8.27
CA TYR A 59 0.33 -2.80 8.64
C TYR A 59 1.01 -3.38 9.87
N ARG A 60 2.29 -3.10 9.98
CA ARG A 60 3.14 -3.44 11.12
C ARG A 60 4.02 -2.25 11.46
N SER A 61 4.16 -1.92 12.76
CA SER A 61 5.07 -0.86 13.20
C SER A 61 6.52 -1.35 13.27
N LYS A 62 7.43 -0.66 12.62
CA LYS A 62 8.87 -0.90 12.73
C LYS A 62 9.37 -0.41 14.08
N GLY A 63 10.09 -1.25 14.82
CA GLY A 63 10.65 -0.89 16.13
C GLY A 63 9.82 -1.28 17.34
N ASN A 64 8.68 -1.90 17.16
CA ASN A 64 7.94 -2.53 18.24
C ASN A 64 8.24 -4.05 18.27
N THR A 65 8.25 -4.64 19.47
CA THR A 65 8.40 -6.10 19.67
C THR A 65 7.26 -6.91 19.05
N CYS A 66 6.15 -6.26 18.72
CA CYS A 66 5.02 -6.89 18.04
C CYS A 66 5.30 -6.99 16.54
N THR A 67 5.65 -8.19 16.10
CA THR A 67 5.99 -8.49 14.70
C THR A 67 4.80 -8.83 13.81
N GLU A 68 3.60 -8.87 14.37
CA GLU A 68 2.39 -9.26 13.65
C GLU A 68 1.80 -8.11 12.83
N PHE A 69 1.40 -8.44 11.61
CA PHE A 69 0.60 -7.55 10.78
C PHE A 69 -0.84 -7.49 11.30
N ARG A 70 -1.41 -6.29 11.31
CA ARG A 70 -2.79 -6.02 11.74
C ARG A 70 -3.55 -5.32 10.63
N PRO A 71 -4.84 -5.60 10.44
CA PRO A 71 -5.69 -4.85 9.54
C PRO A 71 -5.65 -3.36 9.89
N ILE A 72 -5.57 -2.51 8.87
CA ILE A 72 -5.60 -1.07 9.06
C ILE A 72 -7.05 -0.62 9.14
N ASP A 73 -7.36 0.22 10.11
CA ASP A 73 -8.65 0.86 10.30
C ASP A 73 -8.57 2.38 10.20
N GLU A 74 -9.70 3.05 10.21
CA GLU A 74 -9.79 4.50 10.13
C GLU A 74 -9.06 5.19 11.30
N ARG A 75 -9.12 4.61 12.49
CA ARG A 75 -8.43 5.13 13.67
C ARG A 75 -6.92 5.09 13.49
N ASN A 76 -6.40 4.01 12.91
CA ASN A 76 -4.96 3.87 12.62
C ASN A 76 -4.52 4.90 11.57
N LEU A 77 -5.30 5.06 10.50
CA LEU A 77 -5.02 6.07 9.46
C LEU A 77 -4.99 7.48 10.05
N ASN A 78 -5.98 7.83 10.87
CA ASN A 78 -6.03 9.13 11.54
C ASN A 78 -4.85 9.34 12.50
N GLY A 79 -4.43 8.30 13.22
CA GLY A 79 -3.23 8.31 14.06
C GLY A 79 -1.97 8.62 13.25
N MET A 80 -1.79 7.97 12.11
CA MET A 80 -0.66 8.21 11.20
C MET A 80 -0.65 9.64 10.65
N ILE A 81 -1.83 10.23 10.36
CA ILE A 81 -1.95 11.63 9.93
C ILE A 81 -1.49 12.58 11.03
N VAL A 82 -1.96 12.37 12.25
CA VAL A 82 -1.60 13.20 13.40
C VAL A 82 -0.09 13.13 13.65
N ASP A 83 0.47 11.92 13.67
CA ASP A 83 1.91 11.71 13.87
C ASP A 83 2.76 12.39 12.80
N ALA A 84 2.36 12.30 11.53
CA ALA A 84 3.04 12.96 10.43
C ALA A 84 3.04 14.50 10.60
N ARG A 85 1.90 15.08 10.99
CA ARG A 85 1.77 16.52 11.26
C ARG A 85 2.63 16.98 12.43
N LEU A 86 2.67 16.21 13.51
CA LEU A 86 3.53 16.49 14.66
C LEU A 86 5.02 16.47 14.31
N LYS A 87 5.39 15.73 13.25
CA LYS A 87 6.75 15.75 12.67
C LYS A 87 6.97 16.87 11.65
N GLY A 88 6.02 17.78 11.50
CA GLY A 88 6.12 18.92 10.59
C GLY A 88 5.93 18.58 9.11
N ILE A 89 5.36 17.41 8.81
CA ILE A 89 5.03 17.02 7.44
C ILE A 89 3.66 17.58 7.09
N ALA A 90 3.61 18.46 6.09
CA ALA A 90 2.36 19.01 5.59
C ALA A 90 1.61 17.91 4.83
N CYS A 91 0.54 17.37 5.42
CA CYS A 91 -0.31 16.40 4.79
C CYS A 91 -1.80 16.70 5.03
N TRP A 92 -2.63 16.42 4.03
CA TRP A 92 -4.08 16.50 4.13
C TRP A 92 -4.66 15.16 4.59
N ASN A 93 -5.89 15.17 5.08
CA ASN A 93 -6.52 13.97 5.63
C ASN A 93 -6.59 12.80 4.64
N SER A 94 -6.74 13.10 3.35
CA SER A 94 -6.80 12.09 2.30
C SER A 94 -5.44 11.50 1.89
N MET A 95 -4.31 12.17 2.18
CA MET A 95 -3.01 11.74 1.66
C MET A 95 -2.54 10.39 2.22
N VAL A 96 -2.70 10.17 3.52
CA VAL A 96 -2.32 8.88 4.14
C VAL A 96 -3.19 7.74 3.63
N PRO A 97 -4.53 7.84 3.64
CA PRO A 97 -5.37 6.80 3.03
C PRO A 97 -5.04 6.53 1.55
N THR A 98 -4.83 7.59 0.76
CA THR A 98 -4.48 7.45 -0.66
C THR A 98 -3.17 6.69 -0.87
N LEU A 99 -2.15 6.92 -0.05
CA LEU A 99 -0.87 6.21 -0.15
C LEU A 99 -0.98 4.75 0.32
N VAL A 100 -1.65 4.53 1.47
CA VAL A 100 -1.68 3.23 2.15
C VAL A 100 -2.68 2.26 1.52
N LEU A 101 -3.76 2.77 0.93
CA LEU A 101 -4.80 1.97 0.27
C LEU A 101 -4.66 1.94 -1.25
N SER A 102 -3.54 2.44 -1.79
CA SER A 102 -3.25 2.41 -3.23
C SER A 102 -2.59 1.10 -3.66
N ASP A 103 -2.53 0.91 -4.96
CA ASP A 103 -1.79 -0.15 -5.65
C ASP A 103 -0.26 -0.09 -5.49
N LYS A 104 0.24 0.91 -4.75
CA LYS A 104 1.67 1.06 -4.40
C LYS A 104 2.08 0.22 -3.20
N VAL A 105 1.10 -0.31 -2.46
CA VAL A 105 1.33 -1.27 -1.37
C VAL A 105 1.49 -2.66 -1.96
N GLU A 106 2.51 -3.38 -1.53
CA GLU A 106 2.82 -4.71 -2.03
C GLU A 106 1.69 -5.70 -1.74
N ASP A 107 1.26 -6.40 -2.78
CA ASP A 107 0.28 -7.47 -2.66
C ASP A 107 0.89 -8.71 -2.01
N TYR A 108 0.14 -9.32 -1.13
CA TYR A 108 0.52 -10.54 -0.46
C TYR A 108 -0.63 -11.55 -0.48
N HIS A 109 -0.31 -12.78 -0.83
CA HIS A 109 -1.27 -13.88 -0.80
C HIS A 109 -0.85 -14.88 0.28
N PRO A 110 -1.61 -14.99 1.41
CA PRO A 110 -1.19 -15.82 2.55
C PRO A 110 -1.03 -17.30 2.19
N PHE A 111 -1.83 -17.81 1.28
CA PHE A 111 -1.70 -19.19 0.80
C PHE A 111 -0.41 -19.42 0.01
N HIS A 112 -0.03 -18.48 -0.85
CA HIS A 112 1.22 -18.58 -1.58
C HIS A 112 2.43 -18.53 -0.65
N LEU A 113 2.40 -17.64 0.34
CA LEU A 113 3.46 -17.56 1.33
C LEU A 113 3.58 -18.88 2.10
N TYR A 114 2.45 -19.39 2.63
CA TYR A 114 2.43 -20.67 3.33
C TYR A 114 2.98 -21.82 2.48
N MET A 115 2.54 -21.93 1.22
CA MET A 115 3.00 -23.00 0.33
C MET A 115 4.49 -22.88 -0.02
N SER A 116 5.01 -21.66 -0.13
CA SER A 116 6.44 -21.43 -0.42
C SER A 116 7.36 -21.71 0.77
N GLU A 117 6.82 -21.64 2.00
CA GLU A 117 7.55 -21.94 3.23
C GLU A 117 7.50 -23.41 3.63
N LEU A 118 6.68 -24.23 2.94
CA LEU A 118 6.64 -25.67 3.20
C LEU A 118 7.97 -26.29 2.77
N PRO A 119 8.49 -27.23 3.59
CA PRO A 119 9.67 -28.00 3.18
C PRO A 119 9.31 -28.87 1.96
N ASP A 120 10.33 -29.18 1.18
CA ASP A 120 10.19 -30.12 0.07
C ASP A 120 9.58 -31.43 0.56
N TRP A 121 8.77 -32.05 -0.30
CA TRP A 121 8.14 -33.30 0.04
C TRP A 121 9.21 -34.41 0.25
N ASP A 122 9.12 -35.07 1.40
CA ASP A 122 10.07 -36.13 1.83
C ASP A 122 9.83 -37.49 1.14
N GLY A 123 8.90 -37.57 0.18
CA GLY A 123 8.56 -38.80 -0.52
C GLY A 123 7.67 -39.77 0.27
N THR A 124 7.29 -39.44 1.49
CA THR A 124 6.50 -40.32 2.35
C THR A 124 5.01 -40.25 2.01
N ASP A 125 4.42 -41.41 1.68
CA ASP A 125 2.96 -41.51 1.47
C ASP A 125 2.21 -41.37 2.80
N ARG A 126 1.61 -40.20 3.02
CA ARG A 126 0.76 -39.91 4.18
C ARG A 126 -0.72 -40.04 3.89
N VAL A 127 -1.09 -40.12 2.61
CA VAL A 127 -2.48 -40.19 2.15
C VAL A 127 -3.07 -41.59 2.42
N THR A 128 -2.35 -42.64 2.06
CA THR A 128 -2.81 -44.02 2.26
C THR A 128 -3.11 -44.33 3.73
N PRO A 129 -2.20 -44.05 4.70
CA PRO A 129 -2.50 -44.25 6.13
C PRO A 129 -3.65 -43.39 6.65
N LEU A 130 -3.82 -42.17 6.10
CA LEU A 130 -4.94 -41.29 6.47
C LEU A 130 -6.29 -41.89 6.03
N LEU A 131 -6.38 -42.37 4.77
CA LEU A 131 -7.57 -43.01 4.24
C LEU A 131 -7.92 -44.28 4.99
N ALA A 132 -6.92 -45.09 5.34
CA ALA A 132 -7.09 -46.37 6.07
C ALA A 132 -7.64 -46.18 7.49
N ARG A 133 -7.52 -44.97 8.08
CA ARG A 133 -8.15 -44.65 9.38
C ARG A 133 -9.68 -44.60 9.29
N VAL A 134 -10.22 -44.35 8.11
CA VAL A 134 -11.68 -44.24 7.89
C VAL A 134 -12.24 -45.59 7.43
N SER A 135 -11.62 -46.22 6.42
CA SER A 135 -12.06 -47.49 5.88
C SER A 135 -10.96 -48.16 5.06
N ASP A 136 -10.91 -49.51 5.11
CA ASP A 136 -10.02 -50.32 4.25
C ASP A 136 -10.69 -50.72 2.95
N ASP A 137 -11.90 -50.23 2.67
CA ASP A 137 -12.63 -50.54 1.44
C ASP A 137 -11.85 -50.05 0.20
N ALA A 138 -11.76 -50.94 -0.80
CA ALA A 138 -10.97 -50.70 -2.02
C ALA A 138 -11.45 -49.48 -2.83
N LEU A 139 -12.79 -49.26 -2.89
CA LEU A 139 -13.38 -48.13 -3.59
C LEU A 139 -13.09 -46.82 -2.84
N TRP A 140 -13.18 -46.85 -1.49
CA TRP A 140 -12.79 -45.72 -0.64
C TRP A 140 -11.33 -45.35 -0.83
N MET A 141 -10.44 -46.32 -0.74
CA MET A 141 -8.98 -46.09 -0.89
C MET A 141 -8.62 -45.55 -2.28
N LYS A 142 -9.26 -46.12 -3.33
CA LYS A 142 -9.04 -45.64 -4.70
C LYS A 142 -9.61 -44.25 -4.92
N GLY A 143 -10.85 -44.02 -4.52
CA GLY A 143 -11.50 -42.70 -4.62
C GLY A 143 -10.79 -41.61 -3.84
N GLY A 144 -10.41 -41.88 -2.60
CA GLY A 144 -9.72 -40.94 -1.76
C GLY A 144 -8.37 -40.47 -2.32
N ARG A 145 -7.61 -41.34 -2.97
CA ARG A 145 -6.36 -40.98 -3.66
C ARG A 145 -6.54 -40.06 -4.87
N TYR A 146 -7.72 -40.05 -5.49
CA TYR A 146 -8.02 -39.10 -6.57
C TYR A 146 -8.49 -37.74 -6.07
N TRP A 147 -8.92 -37.66 -4.80
CA TRP A 147 -9.45 -36.45 -4.20
C TRP A 147 -8.42 -35.67 -3.39
N LEU A 148 -7.39 -36.31 -2.89
CA LEU A 148 -6.31 -35.74 -2.09
C LEU A 148 -4.98 -35.66 -2.87
#